data_f398e5c486c12065caae16b2186c9412
#
_entry.id   f398e5c486c12065caae16b2186c9412
#
_cell.length_a   1.000
_cell.length_b   1.000
_cell.length_c   1.000
_cell.angle_alpha   90.00
_cell.angle_beta   90.00
_cell.angle_gamma   90.00
#
_symmetry.space_group_name_H-M   'P 1'
#
loop_
_entity.id
_entity.type
_entity.pdbx_description
1 polymer ?
#
loop_
_entity_poly.entity_id
_entity_poly.type
_entity_poly.pdbx_seq_one_letter_code
_entity_poly.pdbx_strand_id
1 'polypeptide(L)'
;MYDPDAPTGSGFWHWAVYNIPPTTTALAQGDGNSAAKLPAGAFGGTTEFLDTGLTGGNGNYGGPCPPVGDKPHRYIFTLYALSVEKLEVAGGVPKTGTAGLYGFVLNKGVGPALLAKTNFTATYGR
;
A
#
# COMPACT_ATOMS: atom_id res chain seq x y z
N MET A 1 2.32 -1.88 -1.54
CA MET A 1 3.70 -2.26 -1.90
C MET A 1 4.58 -2.09 -0.68
N TYR A 2 5.28 -3.15 -0.32
CA TYR A 2 6.08 -3.24 0.90
C TYR A 2 7.47 -3.78 0.58
N ASP A 3 8.50 -3.16 1.17
CA ASP A 3 9.89 -3.58 1.08
C ASP A 3 10.36 -4.13 2.44
N PRO A 4 10.46 -5.47 2.60
CA PRO A 4 10.93 -6.07 3.84
C PRO A 4 12.45 -5.98 4.03
N ASP A 5 13.19 -5.62 3.00
CA ASP A 5 14.65 -5.62 2.98
C ASP A 5 15.24 -4.23 3.29
N ALA A 6 14.39 -3.20 3.37
CA ALA A 6 14.82 -1.86 3.73
C ALA A 6 15.52 -1.84 5.10
N PRO A 7 16.65 -1.13 5.26
CA PRO A 7 17.46 -1.14 6.49
C PRO A 7 16.85 -0.28 7.60
N THR A 8 15.57 -0.48 7.90
CA THR A 8 14.80 0.29 8.89
C THR A 8 14.49 -0.51 10.15
N GLY A 9 14.77 -1.81 10.16
CA GLY A 9 14.39 -2.73 11.24
C GLY A 9 12.94 -3.23 11.17
N SER A 10 12.07 -2.58 10.40
CA SER A 10 10.65 -2.96 10.23
C SER A 10 10.19 -3.03 8.77
N GLY A 11 11.11 -2.86 7.83
CA GLY A 11 10.79 -2.72 6.41
C GLY A 11 10.30 -1.31 6.07
N PHE A 12 9.76 -1.14 4.87
CA PHE A 12 9.32 0.16 4.37
C PHE A 12 8.08 0.00 3.49
N TRP A 13 7.03 0.77 3.78
CA TRP A 13 5.82 0.82 2.96
C TRP A 13 5.98 1.90 1.89
N HIS A 14 5.94 1.48 0.63
CA HIS A 14 6.10 2.37 -0.52
C HIS A 14 4.77 2.88 -1.06
N TRP A 15 3.70 2.11 -0.89
CA TRP A 15 2.39 2.48 -1.40
C TRP A 15 1.29 1.63 -0.76
N ALA A 16 0.18 2.27 -0.45
CA ALA A 16 -1.03 1.61 0.00
C ALA A 16 -2.26 2.33 -0.58
N VAL A 17 -3.23 1.58 -1.08
CA VAL A 17 -4.49 2.10 -1.60
C VAL A 17 -5.63 1.26 -1.06
N TYR A 18 -6.67 1.92 -0.60
CA TYR A 18 -7.83 1.29 0.01
C TYR A 18 -9.12 1.72 -0.69
N ASN A 19 -10.20 0.94 -0.49
CA ASN A 19 -11.53 1.20 -1.05
C ASN A 19 -11.56 1.27 -2.58
N ILE A 20 -10.72 0.46 -3.24
CA ILE A 20 -10.80 0.32 -4.70
C ILE A 20 -12.15 -0.30 -5.05
N PRO A 21 -13.00 0.36 -5.87
CA PRO A 21 -14.31 -0.19 -6.21
C PRO A 21 -14.21 -1.54 -6.91
N PRO A 22 -15.15 -2.46 -6.69
CA PRO A 22 -15.13 -3.80 -7.30
C PRO A 22 -15.29 -3.76 -8.83
N THR A 23 -15.74 -2.66 -9.40
CA THR A 23 -15.80 -2.44 -10.85
C THR A 23 -14.45 -2.10 -11.48
N THR A 24 -13.44 -1.80 -10.66
CA THR A 24 -12.08 -1.53 -11.15
C THR A 24 -11.40 -2.84 -11.51
N THR A 25 -11.02 -2.99 -12.77
CA THR A 25 -10.36 -4.20 -13.29
C THR A 25 -8.86 -4.04 -13.46
N ALA A 26 -8.36 -2.81 -13.47
CA ALA A 26 -6.95 -2.50 -13.60
C ALA A 26 -6.64 -1.11 -13.03
N LEU A 27 -5.41 -0.91 -12.62
CA LEU A 27 -4.80 0.39 -12.37
C LEU A 27 -3.73 0.60 -13.45
N ALA A 28 -3.80 1.72 -14.16
CA ALA A 28 -2.83 2.05 -15.19
C ALA A 28 -1.51 2.54 -14.59
N GLN A 29 -0.45 2.48 -15.36
CA GLN A 29 0.83 3.08 -14.98
C GLN A 29 0.64 4.58 -14.67
N GLY A 30 1.07 5.00 -13.49
CA GLY A 30 0.96 6.38 -13.02
C GLY A 30 -0.31 6.71 -12.25
N ASP A 31 -1.28 5.80 -12.10
CA ASP A 31 -2.49 6.06 -11.29
C ASP A 31 -2.16 6.30 -9.82
N GLY A 32 -1.10 5.67 -9.30
CA GLY A 32 -0.63 5.89 -7.95
C GLY A 32 0.08 7.24 -7.71
N ASN A 33 0.37 8.02 -8.74
CA ASN A 33 1.16 9.25 -8.62
C ASN A 33 0.36 10.44 -8.04
N SER A 34 -0.95 10.33 -8.00
CA SER A 34 -1.79 11.35 -7.34
C SER A 34 -3.16 10.78 -6.97
N ALA A 35 -3.75 11.31 -5.90
CA ALA A 35 -5.09 10.93 -5.46
C ALA A 35 -6.16 11.12 -6.55
N ALA A 36 -5.99 12.12 -7.42
CA ALA A 36 -6.95 12.42 -8.49
C ALA A 36 -7.01 11.34 -9.60
N LYS A 37 -5.99 10.48 -9.69
CA LYS A 37 -5.93 9.39 -10.66
C LYS A 37 -6.42 8.06 -10.11
N LEU A 38 -6.63 7.96 -8.80
CA LEU A 38 -7.19 6.76 -8.20
C LEU A 38 -8.67 6.59 -8.59
N PRO A 39 -9.18 5.35 -8.64
CA PRO A 39 -10.60 5.11 -8.83
C PRO A 39 -11.46 5.86 -7.82
N ALA A 40 -12.63 6.33 -8.23
CA ALA A 40 -13.54 7.09 -7.38
C ALA A 40 -13.85 6.32 -6.07
N GLY A 41 -13.66 6.98 -4.93
CA GLY A 41 -13.83 6.40 -3.60
C GLY A 41 -12.58 5.76 -2.99
N ALA A 42 -11.59 5.42 -3.80
CA ALA A 42 -10.31 4.94 -3.30
C ALA A 42 -9.48 6.07 -2.67
N PHE A 43 -8.63 5.71 -1.73
CA PHE A 43 -7.68 6.67 -1.13
C PHE A 43 -6.32 6.01 -0.87
N GLY A 44 -5.27 6.84 -0.95
CA GLY A 44 -3.91 6.45 -0.60
C GLY A 44 -3.70 6.44 0.90
N GLY A 45 -3.02 5.41 1.42
CA GLY A 45 -2.68 5.28 2.82
C GLY A 45 -1.40 5.99 3.21
N THR A 46 -1.24 6.26 4.50
CA THR A 46 -0.03 6.84 5.08
C THR A 46 1.11 5.82 5.08
N THR A 47 2.22 6.18 4.46
CA THR A 47 3.45 5.37 4.42
C THR A 47 4.63 6.17 4.99
N GLU A 48 5.79 5.54 5.11
CA GLU A 48 6.99 6.20 5.62
C GLU A 48 7.47 7.36 4.72
N PHE A 49 7.02 7.44 3.47
CA PHE A 49 7.30 8.59 2.61
C PHE A 49 6.67 9.91 3.09
N LEU A 50 5.63 9.85 3.94
CA LEU A 50 5.02 11.04 4.50
C LEU A 50 6.05 11.95 5.19
N ASP A 51 6.98 11.36 5.91
CA ASP A 51 7.97 12.08 6.72
C ASP A 51 9.23 12.46 5.94
N THR A 52 9.37 11.99 4.70
CA THR A 52 10.58 12.23 3.90
C THR A 52 10.50 13.50 3.05
N GLY A 53 9.31 14.03 2.81
CA GLY A 53 9.08 15.09 1.83
C GLY A 53 9.32 14.67 0.37
N LEU A 54 9.54 13.37 0.10
CA LEU A 54 9.79 12.82 -1.22
C LEU A 54 8.49 12.42 -1.92
N THR A 55 8.60 12.05 -3.19
CA THR A 55 7.51 11.41 -3.95
C THR A 55 7.01 10.18 -3.18
N GLY A 56 5.70 10.00 -3.12
CA GLY A 56 5.07 8.95 -2.31
C GLY A 56 4.44 9.43 -1.03
N GLY A 57 4.74 10.65 -0.57
CA GLY A 57 4.02 11.29 0.52
C GLY A 57 2.54 11.52 0.18
N ASN A 58 1.71 11.75 1.21
CA ASN A 58 0.28 12.00 1.06
C ASN A 58 -0.50 10.87 0.36
N GLY A 59 -0.06 9.62 0.56
CA GLY A 59 -0.70 8.45 -0.03
C GLY A 59 -0.36 8.17 -1.49
N ASN A 60 0.55 8.92 -2.09
CA ASN A 60 1.01 8.67 -3.44
C ASN A 60 2.03 7.53 -3.50
N TYR A 61 2.16 6.94 -4.69
CA TYR A 61 3.15 5.90 -4.97
C TYR A 61 4.58 6.43 -4.82
N GLY A 62 5.37 5.77 -4.00
CA GLY A 62 6.81 5.94 -3.92
C GLY A 62 7.51 4.74 -4.55
N GLY A 63 8.28 4.97 -5.60
CA GLY A 63 8.98 3.91 -6.32
C GLY A 63 10.11 3.26 -5.52
N PRO A 64 10.64 2.14 -6.00
CA PRO A 64 11.82 1.49 -5.44
C PRO A 64 13.02 2.44 -5.45
N CYS A 65 13.69 2.57 -4.30
CA CYS A 65 14.89 3.38 -4.17
C CYS A 65 15.83 2.79 -3.10
N PRO A 66 16.33 1.56 -3.30
CA PRO A 66 17.22 0.95 -2.33
C PRO A 66 18.55 1.72 -2.27
N PRO A 67 19.26 1.73 -1.14
CA PRO A 67 20.60 2.31 -1.05
C PRO A 67 21.55 1.73 -2.09
N VAL A 68 22.43 2.56 -2.63
CA VAL A 68 23.42 2.10 -3.60
C VAL A 68 24.38 1.12 -2.93
N GLY A 69 24.56 -0.04 -3.57
CA GLY A 69 25.45 -1.10 -3.07
C GLY A 69 24.75 -2.13 -2.18
N ASP A 70 23.51 -1.93 -1.82
CA ASP A 70 22.72 -2.97 -1.14
C ASP A 70 22.41 -4.11 -2.10
N LYS A 71 22.12 -5.28 -1.53
CA LYS A 71 21.52 -6.37 -2.30
C LYS A 71 20.19 -5.87 -2.90
N PRO A 72 19.77 -6.40 -4.07
CA PRO A 72 18.45 -6.07 -4.58
C PRO A 72 17.36 -6.33 -3.55
N HIS A 73 16.54 -5.32 -3.28
CA HIS A 73 15.41 -5.43 -2.36
C HIS A 73 14.22 -6.07 -3.05
N ARG A 74 13.37 -6.72 -2.27
CA ARG A 74 12.08 -7.26 -2.70
C ARG A 74 11.00 -6.21 -2.50
N TYR A 75 10.16 -6.05 -3.49
CA TYR A 75 8.98 -5.17 -3.45
C TYR A 75 7.75 -6.04 -3.62
N ILE A 76 7.04 -6.25 -2.52
CA ILE A 76 5.90 -7.15 -2.44
C ILE A 76 4.62 -6.34 -2.64
N PHE A 77 3.90 -6.62 -3.73
CA PHE A 77 2.57 -6.08 -4.00
C PHE A 77 1.53 -7.09 -3.53
N THR A 78 0.66 -6.70 -2.64
CA THR A 78 -0.43 -7.57 -2.16
C THR A 78 -1.77 -6.93 -2.49
N LEU A 79 -2.65 -7.70 -3.12
CA LEU A 79 -4.03 -7.33 -3.40
C LEU A 79 -4.95 -8.11 -2.45
N TYR A 80 -5.91 -7.41 -1.86
CA TYR A 80 -6.92 -7.96 -0.96
C TYR A 80 -8.31 -7.76 -1.55
N ALA A 81 -9.10 -8.83 -1.60
CA ALA A 81 -10.52 -8.77 -1.93
C ALA A 81 -11.34 -8.80 -0.63
N LEU A 82 -12.21 -7.81 -0.47
CA LEU A 82 -13.01 -7.63 0.74
C LEU A 82 -14.50 -7.60 0.43
N SER A 83 -15.33 -8.08 1.37
CA SER A 83 -16.79 -7.96 1.29
C SER A 83 -17.33 -6.64 1.86
N VAL A 84 -16.44 -5.71 2.21
CA VAL A 84 -16.78 -4.38 2.75
C VAL A 84 -16.29 -3.29 1.81
N GLU A 85 -17.07 -2.21 1.69
CA GLU A 85 -16.74 -1.10 0.78
C GLU A 85 -15.78 -0.08 1.40
N LYS A 86 -15.84 0.08 2.72
CA LYS A 86 -15.07 1.09 3.47
C LYS A 86 -14.26 0.42 4.56
N LEU A 87 -12.99 0.22 4.26
CA LEU A 87 -12.07 -0.49 5.15
C LEU A 87 -11.85 0.27 6.47
N GLU A 88 -11.78 1.58 6.42
CA GLU A 88 -11.62 2.44 7.61
C GLU A 88 -12.79 2.30 8.58
N VAL A 89 -13.99 2.10 8.07
CA VAL A 89 -15.20 1.89 8.88
C VAL A 89 -15.21 0.47 9.45
N ALA A 90 -15.00 -0.53 8.61
CA ALA A 90 -15.00 -1.94 9.03
C ALA A 90 -13.87 -2.26 10.00
N GLY A 91 -12.72 -1.63 9.86
CA GLY A 91 -11.56 -1.81 10.73
C GLY A 91 -11.55 -0.90 11.97
N GLY A 92 -12.45 0.09 12.05
CA GLY A 92 -12.49 1.05 13.14
C GLY A 92 -11.23 1.93 13.24
N VAL A 93 -10.60 2.26 12.10
CA VAL A 93 -9.35 3.03 12.04
C VAL A 93 -9.54 4.28 11.18
N PRO A 94 -8.86 5.40 11.51
CA PRO A 94 -8.96 6.62 10.70
C PRO A 94 -8.25 6.43 9.36
N LYS A 95 -8.68 7.16 8.32
CA LYS A 95 -8.02 7.17 7.00
C LYS A 95 -6.54 7.56 7.07
N THR A 96 -6.15 8.31 8.10
CA THR A 96 -4.77 8.70 8.38
C THR A 96 -3.93 7.60 9.05
N GLY A 97 -4.53 6.43 9.35
CA GLY A 97 -3.80 5.29 9.89
C GLY A 97 -2.66 4.84 8.97
N THR A 98 -1.56 4.39 9.58
CA THR A 98 -0.38 3.94 8.82
C THR A 98 -0.67 2.69 8.00
N ALA A 99 0.09 2.48 6.94
CA ALA A 99 0.02 1.25 6.14
C ALA A 99 0.27 -0.01 6.97
N GLY A 100 1.13 0.05 7.99
CA GLY A 100 1.35 -1.04 8.93
C GLY A 100 0.11 -1.38 9.76
N LEU A 101 -0.61 -0.36 10.27
CA LEU A 101 -1.87 -0.56 10.98
C LEU A 101 -2.93 -1.16 10.05
N TYR A 102 -3.08 -0.64 8.84
CA TYR A 102 -3.99 -1.20 7.85
C TYR A 102 -3.60 -2.62 7.43
N GLY A 103 -2.31 -2.94 7.43
CA GLY A 103 -1.84 -4.32 7.24
C GLY A 103 -2.40 -5.27 8.30
N PHE A 104 -2.41 -4.87 9.57
CA PHE A 104 -3.07 -5.64 10.63
C PHE A 104 -4.59 -5.75 10.41
N VAL A 105 -5.24 -4.63 10.08
CA VAL A 105 -6.69 -4.61 9.81
C VAL A 105 -7.06 -5.56 8.67
N LEU A 106 -6.32 -5.52 7.56
CA LEU A 106 -6.55 -6.37 6.39
C LEU A 106 -6.34 -7.86 6.67
N ASN A 107 -5.32 -8.20 7.45
CA ASN A 107 -4.96 -9.60 7.68
C ASN A 107 -5.65 -10.22 8.91
N LYS A 108 -6.17 -9.41 9.82
CA LYS A 108 -6.78 -9.88 11.08
C LYS A 108 -8.04 -9.13 11.47
N GLY A 109 -8.03 -7.79 11.42
CA GLY A 109 -9.08 -6.96 11.99
C GLY A 109 -10.44 -7.12 11.32
N VAL A 110 -10.48 -7.28 10.00
CA VAL A 110 -11.74 -7.45 9.25
C VAL A 110 -12.29 -8.89 9.30
N GLY A 111 -11.53 -9.84 9.85
CA GLY A 111 -11.98 -11.22 10.01
C GLY A 111 -12.54 -11.83 8.72
N PRO A 112 -13.80 -12.32 8.74
CA PRO A 112 -14.42 -12.98 7.59
C PRO A 112 -14.71 -12.06 6.41
N ALA A 113 -14.56 -10.74 6.55
CA ALA A 113 -14.69 -9.82 5.44
C ALA A 113 -13.51 -9.89 4.47
N LEU A 114 -12.38 -10.48 4.86
CA LEU A 114 -11.32 -10.84 3.94
C LEU A 114 -11.73 -12.07 3.12
N LEU A 115 -12.05 -11.87 1.84
CA LEU A 115 -12.49 -12.94 0.94
C LEU A 115 -11.31 -13.68 0.31
N ALA A 116 -10.29 -12.95 -0.13
CA ALA A 116 -9.09 -13.51 -0.75
C ALA A 116 -7.95 -12.50 -0.71
N LYS A 117 -6.72 -13.01 -0.85
CA LYS A 117 -5.54 -12.19 -1.11
C LYS A 117 -4.59 -12.91 -2.04
N THR A 118 -3.86 -12.13 -2.83
CA THR A 118 -2.77 -12.59 -3.68
C THR A 118 -1.64 -11.59 -3.68
N ASN A 119 -0.44 -12.02 -4.03
CA ASN A 119 0.70 -11.11 -4.14
C ASN A 119 1.62 -11.52 -5.29
N PHE A 120 2.43 -10.57 -5.70
CA PHE A 120 3.63 -10.82 -6.49
C PHE A 120 4.80 -10.02 -5.93
N THR A 121 6.00 -10.47 -6.23
CA THR A 121 7.24 -9.82 -5.78
C THR A 121 8.06 -9.41 -6.99
N ALA A 122 8.48 -8.15 -7.01
CA ALA A 122 9.50 -7.64 -7.92
C ALA A 122 10.79 -7.38 -7.12
N THR A 123 11.94 -7.42 -7.79
CA THR A 123 13.22 -7.07 -7.18
C THR A 123 13.86 -5.90 -7.92
N TYR A 124 14.52 -5.03 -7.17
CA TYR A 124 15.27 -3.91 -7.74
C TYR A 124 16.46 -3.57 -6.86
N GLY A 125 17.60 -3.25 -7.50
CA GLY A 125 18.83 -2.80 -6.86
C GLY A 125 19.45 -1.63 -7.62
N ARG A 126 20.36 -0.92 -7.00
CA ARG A 126 21.12 0.19 -7.62
C ARG A 126 22.62 0.00 -7.47
#